data_9f0f48a74196a1559c4aa12d1673ca5a
#
_entry.id   9f0f48a74196a1559c4aa12d1673ca5a
#
_cell.length_a   1.000
_cell.length_b   1.000
_cell.length_c   1.000
_cell.angle_alpha   90.00
_cell.angle_beta   90.00
_cell.angle_gamma   90.00
#
_symmetry.space_group_name_H-M   'P 1'
#
loop_
_entity.id
_entity.type
_entity.pdbx_description
1 polymer ?
#
loop_
_entity_poly.entity_id
_entity_poly.type
_entity_poly.pdbx_seq_one_letter_code
_entity_poly.pdbx_strand_id
1 'polypeptide(L)'
;MQIAFYAPFRPPGDATSTGHQDPARFLMDALARAGHAVELVSTFRSHDGEGNPDLQLAKREAGATLARRLASEWRSGSRAPRPELWFTHHVYYKAPDWLGPSVSAELGVPYVIAEASHAPKQAGGRWAIGHEAAAEAIRRADLVLCRARHDAVLVEPLVFDRNRVVRLPPFLEPAPFRRAAGMREAYREAIAATFHLDAAVPWIMAASTMQAGDKVASYRALAAALATLLDLPWHLVVAGDGPARTEVEAAINAALPGRATFLGKLVLAELAPVYAASDLYVWPAINQAYGRAMYEAQAAGVAIVSCAPRAVPDSVAEGRTGVRVPPGNPEALAQTVRALLLDPARRLALGRAAVAFIDEERSVGAAARRLNRALAQVRAATRR
;
A
#
# COMPACT_ATOMS: atom_id res chain seq x y z
N MET A 1 10.17 -22.95 4.85
CA MET A 1 11.12 -22.43 5.87
C MET A 1 10.35 -21.97 7.09
N GLN A 2 10.98 -22.09 8.27
CA GLN A 2 10.51 -21.43 9.48
C GLN A 2 11.00 -19.99 9.51
N ILE A 3 10.10 -19.02 9.50
CA ILE A 3 10.42 -17.59 9.42
C ILE A 3 10.06 -16.90 10.74
N ALA A 4 11.06 -16.27 11.39
CA ALA A 4 10.85 -15.35 12.49
C ALA A 4 10.44 -13.98 11.94
N PHE A 5 9.19 -13.58 12.10
CA PHE A 5 8.65 -12.32 11.61
C PHE A 5 8.61 -11.25 12.70
N TYR A 6 9.05 -10.04 12.36
CA TYR A 6 9.03 -8.89 13.26
C TYR A 6 8.56 -7.63 12.51
N ALA A 7 7.84 -6.74 13.20
CA ALA A 7 7.36 -5.47 12.63
C ALA A 7 7.53 -4.32 13.66
N PRO A 8 8.68 -3.61 13.62
CA PRO A 8 9.04 -2.56 14.59
C PRO A 8 8.11 -1.35 14.61
N PHE A 9 7.48 -1.04 13.48
CA PHE A 9 6.56 0.09 13.36
C PHE A 9 5.17 -0.24 13.88
N ARG A 10 4.54 -1.28 13.32
CA ARG A 10 3.19 -1.74 13.67
C ARG A 10 3.14 -3.27 13.62
N PRO A 11 3.12 -3.93 14.76
CA PRO A 11 2.91 -5.38 14.81
C PRO A 11 1.53 -5.75 14.24
N PRO A 12 1.38 -6.92 13.64
CA PRO A 12 0.08 -7.44 13.22
C PRO A 12 -0.91 -7.47 14.39
N GLY A 13 -2.14 -7.01 14.14
CA GLY A 13 -3.18 -6.95 15.18
C GLY A 13 -3.12 -5.73 16.10
N ASP A 14 -2.27 -4.73 15.81
CA ASP A 14 -2.30 -3.43 16.50
C ASP A 14 -3.70 -2.80 16.37
N ALA A 15 -4.29 -2.34 17.48
CA ALA A 15 -5.63 -1.78 17.57
C ALA A 15 -5.84 -0.54 16.65
N THR A 16 -4.77 0.08 16.18
CA THR A 16 -4.82 1.21 15.23
C THR A 16 -4.93 0.76 13.76
N SER A 17 -4.76 -0.54 13.47
CA SER A 17 -4.97 -1.10 12.14
C SER A 17 -6.37 -1.68 12.02
N THR A 18 -7.19 -1.13 11.13
CA THR A 18 -8.43 -1.80 10.72
C THR A 18 -8.04 -3.06 9.92
N GLY A 19 -8.61 -4.23 10.27
CA GLY A 19 -8.15 -5.56 9.86
C GLY A 19 -7.79 -5.76 8.38
N HIS A 20 -8.49 -5.11 7.44
CA HIS A 20 -8.16 -5.13 6.00
C HIS A 20 -7.05 -4.12 5.59
N GLN A 21 -6.50 -3.37 6.55
CA GLN A 21 -5.45 -2.37 6.34
C GLN A 21 -4.15 -2.68 7.11
N ASP A 22 -3.94 -3.94 7.51
CA ASP A 22 -2.73 -4.37 8.20
C ASP A 22 -1.69 -4.92 7.21
N PRO A 23 -0.71 -4.09 6.76
CA PRO A 23 0.29 -4.52 5.78
C PRO A 23 1.19 -5.64 6.29
N ALA A 24 1.46 -5.68 7.61
CA ALA A 24 2.27 -6.72 8.21
C ALA A 24 1.56 -8.08 8.14
N ARG A 25 0.26 -8.12 8.44
CA ARG A 25 -0.56 -9.34 8.30
C ARG A 25 -0.62 -9.81 6.84
N PHE A 26 -0.87 -8.90 5.90
CA PHE A 26 -0.88 -9.25 4.47
C PHE A 26 0.46 -9.85 4.01
N LEU A 27 1.56 -9.34 4.55
CA LEU A 27 2.89 -9.87 4.23
C LEU A 27 3.10 -11.26 4.84
N MET A 28 2.67 -11.48 6.08
CA MET A 28 2.67 -12.82 6.70
C MET A 28 1.82 -13.81 5.90
N ASP A 29 0.63 -13.39 5.47
CA ASP A 29 -0.26 -14.22 4.64
C ASP A 29 0.39 -14.57 3.29
N ALA A 30 1.09 -13.63 2.66
CA ALA A 30 1.82 -13.87 1.42
C ALA A 30 2.98 -14.85 1.61
N LEU A 31 3.73 -14.74 2.72
CA LEU A 31 4.78 -15.69 3.08
C LEU A 31 4.21 -17.08 3.39
N ALA A 32 3.09 -17.17 4.10
CA ALA A 32 2.41 -18.44 4.36
C ALA A 32 1.91 -19.11 3.07
N ARG A 33 1.32 -18.33 2.15
CA ARG A 33 0.92 -18.81 0.82
C ARG A 33 2.11 -19.24 -0.06
N ALA A 34 3.30 -18.68 0.21
CA ALA A 34 4.56 -19.12 -0.43
C ALA A 34 5.08 -20.45 0.14
N GLY A 35 4.39 -21.07 1.10
CA GLY A 35 4.75 -22.34 1.72
C GLY A 35 5.72 -22.23 2.88
N HIS A 36 5.77 -21.07 3.56
CA HIS A 36 6.60 -20.86 4.75
C HIS A 36 5.75 -20.90 6.02
N ALA A 37 6.32 -21.40 7.12
CA ALA A 37 5.76 -21.25 8.45
C ALA A 37 6.24 -19.91 9.03
N VAL A 38 5.32 -19.01 9.35
CA VAL A 38 5.63 -17.63 9.76
C VAL A 38 5.16 -17.39 11.18
N GLU A 39 6.08 -17.05 12.07
CA GLU A 39 5.81 -16.73 13.48
C GLU A 39 6.08 -15.26 13.74
N LEU A 40 5.11 -14.52 14.30
CA LEU A 40 5.35 -13.20 14.89
C LEU A 40 6.10 -13.39 16.21
N VAL A 41 7.39 -13.10 16.20
CA VAL A 41 8.27 -13.41 17.35
C VAL A 41 8.28 -12.33 18.43
N SER A 42 7.84 -11.11 18.10
CA SER A 42 7.79 -9.99 19.04
C SER A 42 6.80 -8.92 18.61
N THR A 43 6.12 -8.33 19.59
CA THR A 43 5.29 -7.11 19.44
C THR A 43 6.01 -5.84 19.90
N PHE A 44 7.32 -5.91 20.14
CA PHE A 44 8.13 -4.76 20.54
C PHE A 44 8.05 -3.65 19.50
N ARG A 45 7.64 -2.44 19.90
CA ARG A 45 7.55 -1.27 19.03
C ARG A 45 8.76 -0.36 19.23
N SER A 46 9.59 -0.24 18.21
CA SER A 46 10.72 0.71 18.20
C SER A 46 10.30 2.12 17.78
N HIS A 47 9.07 2.31 17.29
CA HIS A 47 8.60 3.57 16.70
C HIS A 47 8.67 4.74 17.68
N ASP A 48 9.36 5.81 17.26
CA ASP A 48 9.41 7.13 17.88
C ASP A 48 8.91 8.18 16.88
N GLY A 49 7.69 8.69 17.09
CA GLY A 49 7.06 9.67 16.21
C GLY A 49 7.63 11.08 16.34
N GLU A 50 8.23 11.42 17.48
CA GLU A 50 8.60 12.79 17.85
C GLU A 50 10.11 13.06 17.74
N GLY A 51 10.94 12.02 17.71
CA GLY A 51 12.39 12.14 17.64
C GLY A 51 13.01 12.54 18.98
N ASN A 52 12.63 11.82 20.06
CA ASN A 52 13.20 11.98 21.39
C ASN A 52 14.44 11.09 21.51
N PRO A 53 15.67 11.64 21.65
CA PRO A 53 16.91 10.86 21.75
C PRO A 53 16.93 9.90 22.94
N ASP A 54 16.42 10.31 24.10
CA ASP A 54 16.40 9.47 25.30
C ASP A 54 15.47 8.27 25.11
N LEU A 55 14.30 8.49 24.50
CA LEU A 55 13.39 7.41 24.14
C LEU A 55 14.02 6.46 23.11
N GLN A 56 14.77 6.95 22.12
CA GLN A 56 15.49 6.12 21.16
C GLN A 56 16.57 5.28 21.83
N LEU A 57 17.33 5.85 22.77
CA LEU A 57 18.32 5.14 23.56
C LEU A 57 17.68 4.04 24.44
N ALA A 58 16.63 4.36 25.17
CA ALA A 58 15.88 3.41 25.96
C ALA A 58 15.32 2.24 25.12
N LYS A 59 14.77 2.54 23.94
CA LYS A 59 14.29 1.52 23.01
C LYS A 59 15.42 0.66 22.42
N ARG A 60 16.58 1.25 22.14
CA ARG A 60 17.78 0.51 21.73
C ARG A 60 18.20 -0.51 22.78
N GLU A 61 18.27 -0.09 24.03
CA GLU A 61 18.68 -0.95 25.15
C GLU A 61 17.66 -2.09 25.41
N ALA A 62 16.37 -1.75 25.44
CA ALA A 62 15.29 -2.73 25.55
C ALA A 62 15.30 -3.73 24.39
N GLY A 63 15.49 -3.24 23.17
CA GLY A 63 15.62 -4.08 21.97
C GLY A 63 16.83 -5.00 22.04
N ALA A 64 18.00 -4.49 22.42
CA ALA A 64 19.20 -5.30 22.57
C ALA A 64 19.05 -6.40 23.64
N THR A 65 18.39 -6.09 24.75
CA THR A 65 18.08 -7.08 25.80
C THR A 65 17.12 -8.15 25.29
N LEU A 66 16.08 -7.76 24.58
CA LEU A 66 15.12 -8.70 23.99
C LEU A 66 15.78 -9.57 22.91
N ALA A 67 16.66 -9.00 22.09
CA ALA A 67 17.39 -9.74 21.04
C ALA A 67 18.26 -10.85 21.65
N ARG A 68 19.05 -10.52 22.70
CA ARG A 68 19.86 -11.51 23.42
C ARG A 68 19.01 -12.63 24.00
N ARG A 69 17.87 -12.29 24.62
CA ARG A 69 16.95 -13.28 25.18
C ARG A 69 16.42 -14.22 24.10
N LEU A 70 15.87 -13.71 23.02
CA LEU A 70 15.34 -14.51 21.91
C LEU A 70 16.42 -15.44 21.31
N ALA A 71 17.60 -14.93 21.04
CA ALA A 71 18.70 -15.73 20.51
C ALA A 71 19.12 -16.84 21.49
N SER A 72 19.17 -16.54 22.79
CA SER A 72 19.47 -17.52 23.84
C SER A 72 18.41 -18.60 23.94
N GLU A 73 17.12 -18.25 23.90
CA GLU A 73 15.99 -19.18 23.92
C GLU A 73 16.06 -20.19 22.79
N TRP A 74 16.37 -19.75 21.55
CA TRP A 74 16.53 -20.66 20.41
C TRP A 74 17.80 -21.50 20.47
N ARG A 75 18.92 -20.95 20.99
CA ARG A 75 20.17 -21.71 21.13
C ARG A 75 20.06 -22.80 22.20
N SER A 76 19.38 -22.52 23.28
CA SER A 76 19.17 -23.49 24.36
C SER A 76 18.09 -24.54 24.05
N GLY A 77 17.30 -24.35 23.00
CA GLY A 77 16.15 -25.19 22.68
C GLY A 77 14.91 -24.92 23.53
N SER A 78 14.92 -23.91 24.42
CA SER A 78 13.75 -23.53 25.23
C SER A 78 12.65 -22.87 24.38
N ARG A 79 12.99 -22.43 23.17
CA ARG A 79 12.06 -21.99 22.14
C ARG A 79 12.23 -22.80 20.87
N ALA A 80 11.13 -23.36 20.37
CA ALA A 80 11.10 -24.15 19.13
C ALA A 80 9.86 -23.79 18.30
N PRO A 81 9.93 -23.94 16.99
CA PRO A 81 11.10 -24.32 16.20
C PRO A 81 12.12 -23.20 16.05
N ARG A 82 13.39 -23.53 15.81
CA ARG A 82 14.43 -22.55 15.49
C ARG A 82 14.17 -21.96 14.09
N PRO A 83 14.24 -20.64 13.90
CA PRO A 83 14.03 -20.02 12.61
C PRO A 83 15.18 -20.35 11.64
N GLU A 84 14.82 -20.49 10.37
CA GLU A 84 15.74 -20.59 9.25
C GLU A 84 16.02 -19.24 8.59
N LEU A 85 15.23 -18.22 8.97
CA LEU A 85 15.32 -16.86 8.40
C LEU A 85 14.66 -15.86 9.37
N TRP A 86 15.29 -14.70 9.51
CA TRP A 86 14.70 -13.55 10.18
C TRP A 86 14.12 -12.57 9.14
N PHE A 87 12.88 -12.14 9.33
CA PHE A 87 12.17 -11.28 8.40
C PHE A 87 11.58 -10.06 9.13
N THR A 88 12.06 -8.85 8.80
CA THR A 88 11.56 -7.62 9.38
C THR A 88 10.74 -6.82 8.38
N HIS A 89 9.58 -6.33 8.81
CA HIS A 89 8.69 -5.48 8.01
C HIS A 89 8.76 -4.03 8.46
N HIS A 90 8.98 -3.11 7.52
CA HIS A 90 8.92 -1.66 7.65
C HIS A 90 9.99 -1.07 8.58
N VAL A 91 11.21 -0.97 8.03
CA VAL A 91 12.37 -0.37 8.72
C VAL A 91 12.66 1.02 8.16
N TYR A 92 12.69 2.02 9.05
CA TYR A 92 13.06 3.40 8.71
C TYR A 92 13.50 4.16 9.97
N TYR A 93 13.94 5.40 9.83
CA TYR A 93 14.54 6.19 10.90
C TYR A 93 13.67 6.38 12.16
N LYS A 94 12.32 6.36 12.02
CA LYS A 94 11.40 6.41 13.18
C LYS A 94 11.11 5.05 13.80
N ALA A 95 11.35 3.98 13.08
CA ALA A 95 11.13 2.60 13.53
C ALA A 95 12.27 1.70 13.06
N PRO A 96 13.48 1.86 13.64
CA PRO A 96 14.63 1.02 13.34
C PRO A 96 14.42 -0.41 13.88
N ASP A 97 15.13 -1.37 13.28
CA ASP A 97 15.14 -2.74 13.77
C ASP A 97 16.25 -2.95 14.81
N TRP A 98 15.88 -2.97 16.08
CA TRP A 98 16.81 -3.25 17.19
C TRP A 98 16.99 -4.74 17.49
N LEU A 99 16.28 -5.64 16.80
CA LEU A 99 16.30 -7.08 17.04
C LEU A 99 17.01 -7.85 15.93
N GLY A 100 16.56 -7.67 14.68
CA GLY A 100 16.92 -8.48 13.53
C GLY A 100 18.41 -8.61 13.27
N PRO A 101 19.18 -7.51 13.20
CA PRO A 101 20.62 -7.59 12.94
C PRO A 101 21.40 -8.44 13.95
N SER A 102 21.02 -8.37 15.23
CA SER A 102 21.70 -9.13 16.30
C SER A 102 21.26 -10.58 16.33
N VAL A 103 19.94 -10.84 16.32
CA VAL A 103 19.41 -12.20 16.40
C VAL A 103 19.82 -13.03 15.17
N SER A 104 19.73 -12.47 13.96
CA SER A 104 20.14 -13.18 12.76
C SER A 104 21.62 -13.54 12.76
N ALA A 105 22.49 -12.61 13.20
CA ALA A 105 23.92 -12.87 13.34
C ALA A 105 24.22 -13.96 14.38
N GLU A 106 23.60 -13.89 15.56
CA GLU A 106 23.81 -14.88 16.63
C GLU A 106 23.31 -16.29 16.27
N LEU A 107 22.25 -16.36 15.48
CA LEU A 107 21.70 -17.63 15.01
C LEU A 107 22.34 -18.12 13.72
N GLY A 108 23.12 -17.29 13.01
CA GLY A 108 23.70 -17.64 11.70
C GLY A 108 22.61 -17.85 10.64
N VAL A 109 21.52 -17.09 10.68
CA VAL A 109 20.40 -17.18 9.73
C VAL A 109 20.31 -15.92 8.88
N PRO A 110 19.83 -16.02 7.63
CA PRO A 110 19.66 -14.84 6.77
C PRO A 110 18.73 -13.80 7.38
N TYR A 111 19.05 -12.53 7.11
CA TYR A 111 18.29 -11.35 7.52
C TYR A 111 17.63 -10.68 6.30
N VAL A 112 16.32 -10.59 6.31
CA VAL A 112 15.52 -9.99 5.24
C VAL A 112 14.71 -8.80 5.76
N ILE A 113 14.71 -7.69 5.03
CA ILE A 113 13.87 -6.53 5.31
C ILE A 113 12.88 -6.33 4.17
N ALA A 114 11.60 -6.18 4.48
CA ALA A 114 10.59 -5.67 3.55
C ALA A 114 10.19 -4.25 3.93
N GLU A 115 10.04 -3.38 2.93
CA GLU A 115 9.69 -1.97 3.09
C GLU A 115 10.76 -1.18 3.88
N ALA A 116 12.02 -1.29 3.47
CA ALA A 116 13.08 -0.43 3.98
C ALA A 116 12.99 0.97 3.36
N SER A 117 13.21 2.00 4.16
CA SER A 117 13.31 3.38 3.70
C SER A 117 14.51 4.08 4.33
N HIS A 118 15.33 4.70 3.50
CA HIS A 118 16.46 5.51 3.93
C HIS A 118 16.23 6.99 3.64
N ALA A 119 16.53 7.86 4.59
CA ALA A 119 16.29 9.29 4.51
C ALA A 119 17.56 10.08 4.92
N PRO A 120 18.51 10.33 4.00
CA PRO A 120 19.78 10.99 4.31
C PRO A 120 19.63 12.33 5.06
N LYS A 121 18.57 13.07 4.80
CA LYS A 121 18.25 14.33 5.48
C LYS A 121 18.02 14.21 7.00
N GLN A 122 17.88 12.99 7.52
CA GLN A 122 17.68 12.73 8.95
C GLN A 122 18.98 12.37 9.69
N ALA A 123 20.12 12.29 9.01
CA ALA A 123 21.40 11.86 9.58
C ALA A 123 21.89 12.75 10.76
N GLY A 124 21.61 14.04 10.73
CA GLY A 124 22.00 14.98 11.81
C GLY A 124 20.84 15.51 12.64
N GLY A 125 19.62 14.96 12.45
CA GLY A 125 18.41 15.46 13.10
C GLY A 125 18.04 14.75 14.40
N ARG A 126 16.85 15.06 14.92
CA ARG A 126 16.29 14.45 16.13
C ARG A 126 16.13 12.93 16.07
N TRP A 127 16.16 12.33 14.88
CA TRP A 127 16.14 10.89 14.67
C TRP A 127 17.50 10.31 14.28
N ALA A 128 18.60 10.99 14.51
CA ALA A 128 19.94 10.54 14.10
C ALA A 128 20.26 9.11 14.58
N ILE A 129 19.90 8.77 15.82
CA ILE A 129 20.10 7.44 16.42
C ILE A 129 19.31 6.37 15.63
N GLY A 130 18.02 6.61 15.41
CA GLY A 130 17.18 5.70 14.65
C GLY A 130 17.54 5.65 13.17
N HIS A 131 18.02 6.76 12.59
CA HIS A 131 18.50 6.81 11.22
C HIS A 131 19.73 5.92 11.00
N GLU A 132 20.74 6.04 11.88
CA GLU A 132 21.95 5.20 11.78
C GLU A 132 21.63 3.73 12.00
N ALA A 133 20.76 3.42 12.98
CA ALA A 133 20.34 2.04 13.21
C ALA A 133 19.57 1.43 12.04
N ALA A 134 18.69 2.21 11.39
CA ALA A 134 18.00 1.75 10.19
C ALA A 134 18.97 1.55 9.02
N ALA A 135 19.95 2.45 8.84
CA ALA A 135 20.98 2.31 7.83
C ALA A 135 21.85 1.07 8.07
N GLU A 136 22.25 0.81 9.32
CA GLU A 136 23.02 -0.39 9.69
C GLU A 136 22.22 -1.68 9.46
N ALA A 137 20.93 -1.70 9.81
CA ALA A 137 20.06 -2.82 9.51
C ALA A 137 19.99 -3.12 8.00
N ILE A 138 19.88 -2.08 7.17
CA ILE A 138 19.87 -2.21 5.70
C ILE A 138 21.21 -2.76 5.20
N ARG A 139 22.37 -2.26 5.69
CA ARG A 139 23.70 -2.76 5.29
C ARG A 139 23.86 -4.25 5.59
N ARG A 140 23.33 -4.72 6.72
CA ARG A 140 23.44 -6.13 7.16
C ARG A 140 22.44 -7.06 6.49
N ALA A 141 21.40 -6.53 5.86
CA ALA A 141 20.38 -7.36 5.24
C ALA A 141 20.93 -8.16 4.05
N ASP A 142 20.63 -9.45 4.02
CA ASP A 142 20.93 -10.33 2.88
C ASP A 142 19.98 -10.07 1.71
N LEU A 143 18.79 -9.51 2.02
CA LEU A 143 17.78 -9.11 1.03
C LEU A 143 16.96 -7.94 1.54
N VAL A 144 16.76 -6.93 0.69
CA VAL A 144 15.88 -5.80 0.94
C VAL A 144 14.78 -5.76 -0.11
N LEU A 145 13.54 -5.87 0.32
CA LEU A 145 12.36 -5.82 -0.54
C LEU A 145 11.77 -4.41 -0.53
N CYS A 146 11.93 -3.66 -1.61
CA CYS A 146 11.45 -2.29 -1.75
C CYS A 146 10.09 -2.24 -2.45
N ARG A 147 9.17 -1.41 -1.94
CA ARG A 147 7.83 -1.21 -2.54
C ARG A 147 7.90 -0.42 -3.82
N ALA A 148 8.66 0.68 -3.84
CA ALA A 148 8.77 1.58 -4.96
C ALA A 148 10.20 1.64 -5.51
N ARG A 149 10.31 2.08 -6.76
CA ARG A 149 11.63 2.40 -7.36
C ARG A 149 12.36 3.49 -6.60
N HIS A 150 11.62 4.49 -6.13
CA HIS A 150 12.19 5.58 -5.36
C HIS A 150 12.86 5.11 -4.06
N ASP A 151 12.23 4.18 -3.34
CA ASP A 151 12.81 3.61 -2.12
C ASP A 151 14.08 2.82 -2.45
N ALA A 152 14.06 2.03 -3.53
CA ALA A 152 15.22 1.27 -3.98
C ALA A 152 16.43 2.16 -4.26
N VAL A 153 16.26 3.27 -4.97
CA VAL A 153 17.34 4.23 -5.28
C VAL A 153 18.02 4.77 -4.00
N LEU A 154 17.25 4.98 -2.92
CA LEU A 154 17.79 5.47 -1.65
C LEU A 154 18.43 4.37 -0.79
N VAL A 155 18.05 3.12 -1.00
CA VAL A 155 18.56 1.94 -0.27
C VAL A 155 19.80 1.34 -0.95
N GLU A 156 19.85 1.30 -2.27
CA GLU A 156 20.94 0.71 -3.05
C GLU A 156 22.35 1.17 -2.64
N PRO A 157 22.60 2.46 -2.29
CA PRO A 157 23.92 2.90 -1.85
C PRO A 157 24.38 2.31 -0.51
N LEU A 158 23.47 1.74 0.29
CA LEU A 158 23.79 1.15 1.59
C LEU A 158 24.14 -0.33 1.50
N VAL A 159 23.73 -1.03 0.45
CA VAL A 159 23.98 -2.46 0.30
C VAL A 159 25.27 -2.71 -0.50
N PHE A 160 26.01 -3.73 -0.12
CA PHE A 160 27.25 -4.10 -0.84
C PHE A 160 26.99 -4.61 -2.26
N ASP A 161 25.88 -5.35 -2.44
CA ASP A 161 25.45 -5.91 -3.73
C ASP A 161 24.04 -5.44 -4.06
N ARG A 162 23.88 -4.70 -5.16
CA ARG A 162 22.58 -4.21 -5.63
C ARG A 162 21.57 -5.31 -5.94
N ASN A 163 22.01 -6.53 -6.23
CA ASN A 163 21.14 -7.69 -6.42
C ASN A 163 20.40 -8.09 -5.14
N ARG A 164 20.85 -7.60 -3.98
CA ARG A 164 20.11 -7.74 -2.71
C ARG A 164 18.90 -6.82 -2.60
N VAL A 165 18.75 -5.84 -3.50
CA VAL A 165 17.57 -4.96 -3.53
C VAL A 165 16.60 -5.45 -4.58
N VAL A 166 15.47 -5.99 -4.16
CA VAL A 166 14.45 -6.56 -5.02
C VAL A 166 13.12 -5.81 -4.84
N ARG A 167 12.38 -5.65 -5.93
CA ARG A 167 11.07 -5.00 -5.86
C ARG A 167 9.98 -5.97 -5.45
N LEU A 168 9.28 -5.60 -4.36
CA LEU A 168 8.00 -6.18 -3.95
C LEU A 168 6.92 -5.08 -4.00
N PRO A 169 6.28 -4.86 -5.16
CA PRO A 169 5.24 -3.86 -5.28
C PRO A 169 4.09 -4.11 -4.31
N PRO A 170 3.31 -3.07 -3.95
CA PRO A 170 2.10 -3.25 -3.15
C PRO A 170 1.15 -4.27 -3.80
N PHE A 171 0.48 -5.02 -2.96
CA PHE A 171 -0.44 -6.09 -3.37
C PHE A 171 -1.67 -6.12 -2.45
N LEU A 172 -2.70 -6.81 -2.88
CA LEU A 172 -3.95 -6.99 -2.14
C LEU A 172 -4.52 -8.40 -2.32
N GLU A 173 -5.54 -8.73 -1.49
CA GLU A 173 -6.39 -9.89 -1.71
C GLU A 173 -7.53 -9.50 -2.67
N PRO A 174 -7.54 -9.99 -3.93
CA PRO A 174 -8.52 -9.56 -4.92
C PRO A 174 -9.90 -10.23 -4.76
N ALA A 175 -10.02 -11.32 -4.01
CA ALA A 175 -11.24 -12.11 -3.94
C ALA A 175 -12.50 -11.33 -3.50
N PRO A 176 -12.47 -10.40 -2.52
CA PRO A 176 -13.65 -9.61 -2.16
C PRO A 176 -14.17 -8.77 -3.34
N PHE A 177 -13.28 -8.12 -4.08
CA PHE A 177 -13.62 -7.25 -5.20
C PHE A 177 -14.17 -8.03 -6.40
N ARG A 178 -13.60 -9.22 -6.68
CA ARG A 178 -14.10 -10.11 -7.73
C ARG A 178 -15.47 -10.64 -7.43
N ARG A 179 -15.71 -11.06 -6.18
CA ARG A 179 -17.08 -11.49 -5.78
C ARG A 179 -18.09 -10.37 -5.97
N ALA A 180 -17.70 -9.14 -5.59
CA ALA A 180 -18.56 -7.98 -5.80
C ALA A 180 -18.78 -7.70 -7.29
N ALA A 181 -17.75 -7.78 -8.12
CA ALA A 181 -17.85 -7.60 -9.59
C ALA A 181 -18.83 -8.60 -10.23
N GLY A 182 -18.90 -9.84 -9.73
CA GLY A 182 -19.86 -10.84 -10.18
C GLY A 182 -21.32 -10.51 -9.83
N MET A 183 -21.55 -9.54 -8.94
CA MET A 183 -22.88 -9.08 -8.52
C MET A 183 -23.12 -7.60 -8.88
N ARG A 184 -22.40 -7.08 -9.86
CA ARG A 184 -22.39 -5.66 -10.24
C ARG A 184 -23.79 -5.06 -10.34
N GLU A 185 -24.68 -5.67 -11.13
CA GLU A 185 -26.01 -5.13 -11.41
C GLU A 185 -26.86 -5.04 -10.13
N ALA A 186 -26.87 -6.09 -9.32
CA ALA A 186 -27.61 -6.11 -8.05
C ALA A 186 -27.09 -5.05 -7.06
N TYR A 187 -25.77 -4.87 -6.98
CA TYR A 187 -25.20 -3.82 -6.13
C TYR A 187 -25.47 -2.43 -6.67
N ARG A 188 -25.46 -2.25 -8.00
CA ARG A 188 -25.76 -0.97 -8.64
C ARG A 188 -27.20 -0.55 -8.36
N GLU A 189 -28.16 -1.46 -8.53
CA GLU A 189 -29.58 -1.22 -8.22
C GLU A 189 -29.78 -0.90 -6.71
N ALA A 190 -29.19 -1.66 -5.82
CA ALA A 190 -29.31 -1.45 -4.38
C ALA A 190 -28.72 -0.10 -3.93
N ILE A 191 -27.54 0.26 -4.43
CA ILE A 191 -26.90 1.55 -4.13
C ILE A 191 -27.70 2.70 -4.74
N ALA A 192 -28.19 2.54 -5.99
CA ALA A 192 -29.03 3.53 -6.64
C ALA A 192 -30.32 3.81 -5.85
N ALA A 193 -30.98 2.76 -5.40
CA ALA A 193 -32.19 2.90 -4.56
C ALA A 193 -31.91 3.57 -3.20
N THR A 194 -30.81 3.19 -2.54
CA THR A 194 -30.43 3.72 -1.21
C THR A 194 -30.08 5.20 -1.25
N PHE A 195 -29.36 5.63 -2.28
CA PHE A 195 -28.81 7.00 -2.39
C PHE A 195 -29.54 7.86 -3.45
N HIS A 196 -30.66 7.36 -4.00
CA HIS A 196 -31.44 8.04 -5.04
C HIS A 196 -30.61 8.44 -6.27
N LEU A 197 -29.74 7.52 -6.74
CA LEU A 197 -28.90 7.71 -7.90
C LEU A 197 -29.58 7.19 -9.17
N ASP A 198 -29.30 7.81 -10.30
CA ASP A 198 -29.66 7.25 -11.61
C ASP A 198 -28.71 6.10 -11.98
N ALA A 199 -29.24 4.88 -12.00
CA ALA A 199 -28.45 3.70 -12.38
C ALA A 199 -28.13 3.65 -13.89
N ALA A 200 -28.77 4.45 -14.73
CA ALA A 200 -28.56 4.45 -16.18
C ALA A 200 -27.34 5.27 -16.60
N VAL A 201 -26.93 6.26 -15.80
CA VAL A 201 -25.76 7.10 -16.12
C VAL A 201 -24.46 6.50 -15.59
N PRO A 202 -23.30 6.73 -16.24
CA PRO A 202 -22.01 6.28 -15.71
C PRO A 202 -21.71 6.85 -14.33
N TRP A 203 -21.19 6.00 -13.42
CA TRP A 203 -20.72 6.42 -12.11
C TRP A 203 -19.20 6.54 -12.09
N ILE A 204 -18.74 7.76 -11.80
CA ILE A 204 -17.33 8.06 -11.53
C ILE A 204 -17.09 7.87 -10.03
N MET A 205 -16.13 7.06 -9.65
CA MET A 205 -15.78 6.83 -8.25
C MET A 205 -14.50 7.54 -7.86
N ALA A 206 -14.51 8.14 -6.67
CA ALA A 206 -13.32 8.59 -5.95
C ALA A 206 -13.32 8.02 -4.54
N ALA A 207 -12.23 7.39 -4.11
CA ALA A 207 -12.11 6.83 -2.77
C ALA A 207 -10.79 7.27 -2.12
N SER A 208 -10.88 8.07 -1.06
CA SER A 208 -9.71 8.52 -0.29
C SER A 208 -10.13 9.08 1.06
N THR A 209 -9.18 9.12 2.01
CA THR A 209 -9.37 9.87 3.26
C THR A 209 -9.48 11.36 2.97
N MET A 210 -10.27 12.08 3.77
CA MET A 210 -10.43 13.54 3.67
C MET A 210 -9.52 14.23 4.69
N GLN A 211 -8.20 14.13 4.47
CA GLN A 211 -7.17 14.80 5.25
C GLN A 211 -6.83 16.15 4.61
N ALA A 212 -6.45 17.13 5.43
CA ALA A 212 -5.97 18.43 4.95
C ALA A 212 -4.73 18.29 4.05
N GLY A 213 -4.45 19.28 3.23
CA GLY A 213 -3.32 19.31 2.31
C GLY A 213 -3.57 18.54 1.01
N ASP A 214 -2.68 17.62 0.65
CA ASP A 214 -2.68 16.95 -0.67
C ASP A 214 -3.99 16.20 -0.98
N LYS A 215 -4.72 15.72 0.03
CA LYS A 215 -6.01 15.05 -0.19
C LYS A 215 -7.10 16.03 -0.59
N VAL A 216 -7.21 17.14 0.13
CA VAL A 216 -8.14 18.23 -0.23
C VAL A 216 -7.80 18.80 -1.60
N ALA A 217 -6.51 19.03 -1.88
CA ALA A 217 -6.05 19.49 -3.19
C ALA A 217 -6.45 18.52 -4.32
N SER A 218 -6.37 17.21 -4.07
CA SER A 218 -6.79 16.18 -5.04
C SER A 218 -8.30 16.23 -5.28
N TYR A 219 -9.13 16.39 -4.24
CA TYR A 219 -10.58 16.54 -4.41
C TYR A 219 -10.96 17.81 -5.16
N ARG A 220 -10.30 18.93 -4.88
CA ARG A 220 -10.51 20.19 -5.61
C ARG A 220 -10.11 20.07 -7.10
N ALA A 221 -8.98 19.44 -7.38
CA ALA A 221 -8.56 19.19 -8.76
C ALA A 221 -9.52 18.25 -9.52
N LEU A 222 -10.05 17.23 -8.84
CA LEU A 222 -11.09 16.36 -9.38
C LEU A 222 -12.36 17.15 -9.71
N ALA A 223 -12.85 17.95 -8.76
CA ALA A 223 -14.04 18.77 -8.94
C ALA A 223 -13.89 19.76 -10.10
N ALA A 224 -12.75 20.46 -10.19
CA ALA A 224 -12.45 21.40 -11.27
C ALA A 224 -12.43 20.72 -12.65
N ALA A 225 -11.82 19.53 -12.77
CA ALA A 225 -11.83 18.78 -14.02
C ALA A 225 -13.24 18.32 -14.40
N LEU A 226 -14.01 17.77 -13.48
CA LEU A 226 -15.36 17.27 -13.74
C LEU A 226 -16.39 18.38 -14.01
N ALA A 227 -16.17 19.59 -13.51
CA ALA A 227 -17.04 20.75 -13.77
C ALA A 227 -17.09 21.11 -15.28
N THR A 228 -16.08 20.77 -16.04
CA THR A 228 -16.06 20.99 -17.50
C THR A 228 -16.82 19.91 -18.28
N LEU A 229 -17.42 18.92 -17.59
CA LEU A 229 -18.10 17.76 -18.18
C LEU A 229 -19.58 17.70 -17.81
N LEU A 230 -20.17 18.81 -17.36
CA LEU A 230 -21.59 18.87 -16.95
C LEU A 230 -22.58 18.68 -18.09
N ASP A 231 -22.10 18.81 -19.33
CA ASP A 231 -22.85 18.53 -20.57
C ASP A 231 -23.09 17.02 -20.81
N LEU A 232 -22.37 16.13 -20.08
CA LEU A 232 -22.52 14.68 -20.18
C LEU A 232 -23.33 14.12 -19.01
N PRO A 233 -24.07 13.01 -19.20
CA PRO A 233 -24.74 12.30 -18.12
C PRO A 233 -23.70 11.44 -17.36
N TRP A 234 -23.44 11.76 -16.09
CA TRP A 234 -22.61 10.99 -15.17
C TRP A 234 -22.91 11.40 -13.73
N HIS A 235 -22.50 10.60 -12.76
CA HIS A 235 -22.61 10.91 -11.33
C HIS A 235 -21.29 10.58 -10.60
N LEU A 236 -20.85 11.46 -9.68
CA LEU A 236 -19.67 11.24 -8.85
C LEU A 236 -20.08 10.56 -7.53
N VAL A 237 -19.50 9.40 -7.26
CA VAL A 237 -19.66 8.66 -6.00
C VAL A 237 -18.37 8.78 -5.20
N VAL A 238 -18.46 9.36 -4.01
CA VAL A 238 -17.29 9.63 -3.15
C VAL A 238 -17.34 8.76 -1.90
N ALA A 239 -16.37 7.87 -1.75
CA ALA A 239 -16.17 7.07 -0.53
C ALA A 239 -14.98 7.60 0.27
N GLY A 240 -15.17 7.91 1.53
CA GLY A 240 -14.14 8.41 2.42
C GLY A 240 -14.67 9.36 3.48
N ASP A 241 -13.83 9.61 4.47
CA ASP A 241 -14.11 10.50 5.59
C ASP A 241 -12.81 11.09 6.15
N GLY A 242 -12.91 12.11 6.97
CA GLY A 242 -11.78 12.70 7.65
C GLY A 242 -12.03 14.12 8.15
N PRO A 243 -11.04 14.73 8.81
CA PRO A 243 -11.19 16.07 9.42
C PRO A 243 -11.57 17.19 8.45
N ALA A 244 -11.22 17.02 7.15
CA ALA A 244 -11.53 18.01 6.11
C ALA A 244 -12.79 17.68 5.30
N ARG A 245 -13.69 16.81 5.81
CA ARG A 245 -14.90 16.40 5.10
C ARG A 245 -15.78 17.56 4.67
N THR A 246 -16.09 18.48 5.58
CA THR A 246 -16.90 19.66 5.29
C THR A 246 -16.32 20.52 4.17
N GLU A 247 -14.99 20.71 4.17
CA GLU A 247 -14.29 21.46 3.13
C GLU A 247 -14.35 20.76 1.76
N VAL A 248 -14.17 19.43 1.74
CA VAL A 248 -14.26 18.60 0.53
C VAL A 248 -15.68 18.62 -0.04
N GLU A 249 -16.69 18.40 0.79
CA GLU A 249 -18.10 18.41 0.37
C GLU A 249 -18.50 19.78 -0.19
N ALA A 250 -18.12 20.87 0.49
CA ALA A 250 -18.40 22.23 0.02
C ALA A 250 -17.74 22.50 -1.34
N ALA A 251 -16.46 22.14 -1.51
CA ALA A 251 -15.74 22.34 -2.78
C ALA A 251 -16.35 21.54 -3.95
N ILE A 252 -16.72 20.27 -3.71
CA ILE A 252 -17.32 19.42 -4.74
C ILE A 252 -18.72 19.91 -5.07
N ASN A 253 -19.58 20.19 -4.08
CA ASN A 253 -20.97 20.61 -4.32
C ASN A 253 -21.03 21.98 -5.04
N ALA A 254 -20.12 22.89 -4.75
CA ALA A 254 -20.02 24.18 -5.45
C ALA A 254 -19.64 24.01 -6.94
N ALA A 255 -18.74 23.09 -7.25
CA ALA A 255 -18.31 22.83 -8.62
C ALA A 255 -19.25 21.90 -9.42
N LEU A 256 -19.93 20.97 -8.73
CA LEU A 256 -20.71 19.89 -9.30
C LEU A 256 -22.13 19.82 -8.69
N PRO A 257 -22.94 20.85 -8.84
CA PRO A 257 -24.26 20.92 -8.16
C PRO A 257 -25.15 19.75 -8.57
N GLY A 258 -25.60 18.95 -7.58
CA GLY A 258 -26.47 17.79 -7.78
C GLY A 258 -25.81 16.57 -8.47
N ARG A 259 -24.48 16.59 -8.70
CA ARG A 259 -23.77 15.53 -9.41
C ARG A 259 -22.87 14.66 -8.54
N ALA A 260 -22.88 14.84 -7.21
CA ALA A 260 -22.04 14.08 -6.29
C ALA A 260 -22.82 13.51 -5.11
N THR A 261 -22.46 12.29 -4.71
CA THR A 261 -23.00 11.62 -3.52
C THR A 261 -21.85 11.14 -2.66
N PHE A 262 -21.91 11.46 -1.36
CA PHE A 262 -20.89 11.11 -0.37
C PHE A 262 -21.36 9.94 0.49
N LEU A 263 -20.64 8.82 0.40
CA LEU A 263 -21.00 7.58 1.12
C LEU A 263 -20.37 7.49 2.52
N GLY A 264 -19.50 8.46 2.87
CA GLY A 264 -18.79 8.41 4.14
C GLY A 264 -17.71 7.34 4.18
N LYS A 265 -17.29 6.98 5.41
CA LYS A 265 -16.30 5.92 5.65
C LYS A 265 -16.96 4.56 5.50
N LEU A 266 -16.49 3.77 4.57
CA LEU A 266 -16.95 2.41 4.30
C LEU A 266 -15.93 1.38 4.77
N VAL A 267 -16.40 0.24 5.29
CA VAL A 267 -15.58 -0.96 5.50
C VAL A 267 -15.46 -1.74 4.18
N LEU A 268 -14.54 -2.72 4.13
CA LEU A 268 -14.28 -3.48 2.89
C LEU A 268 -15.53 -4.14 2.30
N ALA A 269 -16.42 -4.67 3.17
CA ALA A 269 -17.64 -5.34 2.74
C ALA A 269 -18.63 -4.39 2.05
N GLU A 270 -18.59 -3.10 2.38
CA GLU A 270 -19.41 -2.03 1.80
C GLU A 270 -18.72 -1.38 0.60
N LEU A 271 -17.38 -1.24 0.67
CA LEU A 271 -16.59 -0.56 -0.34
C LEU A 271 -16.45 -1.38 -1.64
N ALA A 272 -16.29 -2.70 -1.54
CA ALA A 272 -16.15 -3.56 -2.70
C ALA A 272 -17.38 -3.54 -3.62
N PRO A 273 -18.64 -3.56 -3.11
CA PRO A 273 -19.85 -3.29 -3.89
C PRO A 273 -19.83 -1.96 -4.64
N VAL A 274 -19.37 -0.88 -3.99
CA VAL A 274 -19.33 0.46 -4.62
C VAL A 274 -18.34 0.49 -5.78
N TYR A 275 -17.15 -0.11 -5.63
CA TYR A 275 -16.22 -0.27 -6.76
C TYR A 275 -16.87 -1.07 -7.89
N ALA A 276 -17.48 -2.22 -7.58
CA ALA A 276 -18.10 -3.07 -8.59
C ALA A 276 -19.24 -2.34 -9.37
N ALA A 277 -20.03 -1.52 -8.68
CA ALA A 277 -21.10 -0.73 -9.28
C ALA A 277 -20.62 0.44 -10.13
N SER A 278 -19.37 0.87 -9.98
CA SER A 278 -18.81 2.05 -10.65
C SER A 278 -18.30 1.74 -12.07
N ASP A 279 -18.22 2.77 -12.92
CA ASP A 279 -17.81 2.65 -14.31
C ASP A 279 -16.39 3.15 -14.55
N LEU A 280 -15.93 4.10 -13.74
CA LEU A 280 -14.63 4.72 -13.87
C LEU A 280 -14.13 5.16 -12.49
N TYR A 281 -12.87 4.91 -12.19
CA TYR A 281 -12.22 5.46 -11.01
C TYR A 281 -11.33 6.62 -11.42
N VAL A 282 -11.56 7.81 -10.87
CA VAL A 282 -10.80 9.02 -11.19
C VAL A 282 -10.15 9.60 -9.94
N TRP A 283 -8.82 9.76 -9.97
CA TRP A 283 -8.12 10.32 -8.83
C TRP A 283 -6.87 11.11 -9.25
N PRO A 284 -6.79 12.43 -9.02
CA PRO A 284 -5.64 13.27 -9.38
C PRO A 284 -4.34 12.91 -8.64
N ALA A 285 -4.43 12.31 -7.44
CA ALA A 285 -3.30 11.78 -6.68
C ALA A 285 -2.16 12.79 -6.41
N ILE A 286 -2.49 14.05 -6.12
CA ILE A 286 -1.50 15.11 -5.86
C ILE A 286 -0.54 14.67 -4.75
N ASN A 287 0.78 14.69 -5.03
CA ASN A 287 1.88 14.31 -4.14
C ASN A 287 1.76 12.93 -3.46
N GLN A 288 0.93 12.03 -3.97
CA GLN A 288 0.69 10.74 -3.32
C GLN A 288 1.72 9.70 -3.76
N ALA A 289 2.21 8.94 -2.78
CA ALA A 289 3.15 7.86 -3.03
C ALA A 289 2.48 6.60 -3.56
N TYR A 290 1.25 6.29 -3.10
CA TYR A 290 0.50 5.08 -3.46
C TYR A 290 -1.00 5.32 -3.44
N GLY A 291 -1.71 4.62 -4.35
CA GLY A 291 -3.15 4.58 -4.37
C GLY A 291 -3.69 3.17 -4.14
N ARG A 292 -3.83 2.72 -2.87
CA ARG A 292 -4.47 1.43 -2.57
C ARG A 292 -5.83 1.32 -3.25
N ALA A 293 -6.62 2.39 -3.19
CA ALA A 293 -7.91 2.50 -3.83
C ALA A 293 -7.86 2.22 -5.35
N MET A 294 -6.75 2.56 -6.02
CA MET A 294 -6.55 2.23 -7.44
C MET A 294 -6.41 0.72 -7.67
N TYR A 295 -5.73 -0.01 -6.77
CA TYR A 295 -5.65 -1.47 -6.88
C TYR A 295 -6.99 -2.13 -6.57
N GLU A 296 -7.73 -1.60 -5.61
CA GLU A 296 -9.08 -2.06 -5.24
C GLU A 296 -10.06 -1.88 -6.40
N ALA A 297 -10.07 -0.70 -7.03
CA ALA A 297 -10.87 -0.43 -8.22
C ALA A 297 -10.49 -1.37 -9.39
N GLN A 298 -9.21 -1.56 -9.66
CA GLN A 298 -8.71 -2.48 -10.67
C GLN A 298 -9.12 -3.93 -10.39
N ALA A 299 -9.07 -4.37 -9.13
CA ALA A 299 -9.50 -5.71 -8.72
C ALA A 299 -11.01 -5.93 -8.94
N ALA A 300 -11.80 -4.85 -8.88
CA ALA A 300 -13.23 -4.85 -9.20
C ALA A 300 -13.53 -4.72 -10.71
N GLY A 301 -12.50 -4.58 -11.55
CA GLY A 301 -12.67 -4.43 -13.00
C GLY A 301 -12.99 -3.01 -13.45
N VAL A 302 -12.64 -2.00 -12.66
CA VAL A 302 -12.88 -0.58 -12.98
C VAL A 302 -11.64 0.03 -13.62
N ALA A 303 -11.81 0.72 -14.75
CA ALA A 303 -10.76 1.46 -15.42
C ALA A 303 -10.31 2.66 -14.58
N ILE A 304 -9.02 2.98 -14.62
CA ILE A 304 -8.43 4.08 -13.84
C ILE A 304 -8.11 5.28 -14.73
N VAL A 305 -8.44 6.48 -14.26
CA VAL A 305 -7.81 7.73 -14.72
C VAL A 305 -7.13 8.40 -13.54
N SER A 306 -5.84 8.63 -13.66
CA SER A 306 -5.07 9.25 -12.57
C SER A 306 -3.95 10.11 -13.11
N CYS A 307 -3.58 11.17 -12.39
CA CYS A 307 -2.32 11.84 -12.65
C CYS A 307 -1.16 10.94 -12.26
N ALA A 308 0.00 11.13 -12.88
CA ALA A 308 1.18 10.29 -12.71
C ALA A 308 2.28 10.94 -11.84
N PRO A 309 2.03 11.33 -10.56
CA PRO A 309 3.11 11.71 -9.69
C PRO A 309 3.86 10.47 -9.21
N ARG A 310 5.19 10.57 -9.11
CA ARG A 310 6.13 9.63 -8.47
C ARG A 310 5.85 8.13 -8.63
N ALA A 311 4.94 7.55 -7.83
CA ALA A 311 4.72 6.10 -7.77
C ALA A 311 3.42 5.61 -8.44
N VAL A 312 2.57 6.50 -8.94
CA VAL A 312 1.37 6.12 -9.73
C VAL A 312 1.73 5.31 -10.98
N PRO A 313 2.88 5.57 -11.67
CA PRO A 313 3.34 4.70 -12.75
C PRO A 313 3.45 3.22 -12.39
N ASP A 314 3.67 2.90 -11.13
CA ASP A 314 3.71 1.51 -10.65
C ASP A 314 2.30 0.94 -10.35
N SER A 315 1.29 1.80 -10.19
CA SER A 315 -0.07 1.41 -9.83
C SER A 315 -1.00 1.26 -11.02
N VAL A 316 -0.75 2.01 -12.09
CA VAL A 316 -1.57 2.00 -13.32
C VAL A 316 -0.68 1.68 -14.52
N ALA A 317 -0.92 0.54 -15.17
CA ALA A 317 -0.25 0.20 -16.41
C ALA A 317 -0.89 1.03 -17.56
N GLU A 318 -0.12 2.01 -18.06
CA GLU A 318 -0.57 2.97 -19.08
C GLU A 318 -1.16 2.30 -20.31
N GLY A 319 -2.38 2.74 -20.70
CA GLY A 319 -3.10 2.22 -21.85
C GLY A 319 -3.62 0.79 -21.71
N ARG A 320 -3.22 0.08 -20.62
CA ARG A 320 -3.62 -1.31 -20.34
C ARG A 320 -4.68 -1.39 -19.24
N THR A 321 -4.46 -0.75 -18.09
CA THR A 321 -5.39 -0.80 -16.95
C THR A 321 -6.07 0.53 -16.64
N GLY A 322 -5.67 1.56 -17.34
CA GLY A 322 -6.15 2.92 -17.19
C GLY A 322 -5.31 3.88 -18.01
N VAL A 323 -5.58 5.16 -17.83
CA VAL A 323 -4.87 6.26 -18.48
C VAL A 323 -4.25 7.17 -17.43
N ARG A 324 -2.97 7.48 -17.62
CA ARG A 324 -2.22 8.41 -16.79
C ARG A 324 -2.10 9.76 -17.50
N VAL A 325 -2.46 10.82 -16.80
CA VAL A 325 -2.34 12.18 -17.31
C VAL A 325 -1.20 12.94 -16.61
N PRO A 326 -0.64 13.99 -17.22
CA PRO A 326 0.37 14.82 -16.58
C PRO A 326 -0.14 15.41 -15.27
N PRO A 327 0.67 15.43 -14.18
CA PRO A 327 0.30 16.10 -12.95
C PRO A 327 0.06 17.60 -13.16
N GLY A 328 -0.93 18.16 -12.44
CA GLY A 328 -1.24 19.59 -12.51
C GLY A 328 -1.94 20.03 -13.79
N ASN A 329 -2.44 19.08 -14.61
CA ASN A 329 -3.17 19.38 -15.83
C ASN A 329 -4.64 18.92 -15.72
N PRO A 330 -5.54 19.75 -15.17
CA PRO A 330 -6.95 19.41 -15.01
C PRO A 330 -7.68 19.27 -16.35
N GLU A 331 -7.24 19.96 -17.40
CA GLU A 331 -7.81 19.86 -18.73
C GLU A 331 -7.54 18.48 -19.34
N ALA A 332 -6.30 17.99 -19.30
CA ALA A 332 -5.96 16.65 -19.74
C ALA A 332 -6.72 15.56 -18.95
N LEU A 333 -6.94 15.79 -17.64
CA LEU A 333 -7.77 14.90 -16.82
C LEU A 333 -9.20 14.89 -17.34
N ALA A 334 -9.81 16.05 -17.56
CA ALA A 334 -11.17 16.21 -18.06
C ALA A 334 -11.33 15.57 -19.44
N GLN A 335 -10.43 15.86 -20.40
CA GLN A 335 -10.46 15.29 -21.74
C GLN A 335 -10.38 13.77 -21.73
N THR A 336 -9.52 13.21 -20.87
CA THR A 336 -9.38 11.75 -20.71
C THR A 336 -10.65 11.13 -20.14
N VAL A 337 -11.24 11.74 -19.11
CA VAL A 337 -12.50 11.29 -18.52
C VAL A 337 -13.62 11.37 -19.55
N ARG A 338 -13.74 12.49 -20.29
CA ARG A 338 -14.72 12.65 -21.40
C ARG A 338 -14.61 11.52 -22.41
N ALA A 339 -13.41 11.25 -22.90
CA ALA A 339 -13.18 10.20 -23.89
C ALA A 339 -13.63 8.82 -23.38
N LEU A 340 -13.39 8.52 -22.12
CA LEU A 340 -13.80 7.24 -21.54
C LEU A 340 -15.29 7.22 -21.16
N LEU A 341 -15.93 8.33 -20.85
CA LEU A 341 -17.38 8.39 -20.65
C LEU A 341 -18.13 8.11 -21.97
N LEU A 342 -17.59 8.59 -23.08
CA LEU A 342 -18.17 8.41 -24.42
C LEU A 342 -17.84 7.05 -25.06
N ASP A 343 -16.87 6.30 -24.51
CA ASP A 343 -16.45 4.99 -25.03
C ASP A 343 -16.58 3.88 -23.98
N PRO A 344 -17.78 3.31 -23.77
CA PRO A 344 -18.01 2.21 -22.86
C PRO A 344 -17.21 0.95 -23.20
N ALA A 345 -16.97 0.68 -24.47
CA ALA A 345 -16.22 -0.50 -24.91
C ALA A 345 -14.76 -0.43 -24.44
N ARG A 346 -14.13 0.75 -24.58
CA ARG A 346 -12.78 1.01 -24.08
C ARG A 346 -12.70 0.93 -22.55
N ARG A 347 -13.68 1.50 -21.82
CA ARG A 347 -13.74 1.37 -20.34
C ARG A 347 -13.75 -0.09 -19.92
N LEU A 348 -14.63 -0.90 -20.51
CA LEU A 348 -14.74 -2.32 -20.21
C LEU A 348 -13.47 -3.09 -20.57
N ALA A 349 -12.81 -2.77 -21.69
CA ALA A 349 -11.56 -3.39 -22.09
C ALA A 349 -10.43 -3.09 -21.08
N LEU A 350 -10.29 -1.83 -20.66
CA LEU A 350 -9.33 -1.42 -19.62
C LEU A 350 -9.64 -2.11 -18.29
N GLY A 351 -10.91 -2.20 -17.90
CA GLY A 351 -11.34 -2.87 -16.67
C GLY A 351 -11.00 -4.37 -16.66
N ARG A 352 -11.26 -5.08 -17.77
CA ARG A 352 -10.87 -6.51 -17.89
C ARG A 352 -9.35 -6.69 -17.80
N ALA A 353 -8.59 -5.84 -18.47
CA ALA A 353 -7.13 -5.89 -18.39
C ALA A 353 -6.60 -5.50 -16.99
N ALA A 354 -7.32 -4.64 -16.26
CA ALA A 354 -7.02 -4.29 -14.88
C ALA A 354 -7.15 -5.49 -13.93
N VAL A 355 -8.21 -6.30 -14.08
CA VAL A 355 -8.38 -7.55 -13.31
C VAL A 355 -7.20 -8.48 -13.56
N ALA A 356 -6.85 -8.75 -14.82
CA ALA A 356 -5.71 -9.60 -15.18
C ALA A 356 -4.38 -9.08 -14.58
N PHE A 357 -4.14 -7.77 -14.64
CA PHE A 357 -2.96 -7.13 -14.06
C PHE A 357 -2.89 -7.35 -12.53
N ILE A 358 -4.01 -7.19 -11.82
CA ILE A 358 -4.06 -7.43 -10.38
C ILE A 358 -3.73 -8.90 -10.08
N ASP A 359 -4.31 -9.83 -10.80
CA ASP A 359 -4.12 -11.26 -10.57
C ASP A 359 -2.69 -11.72 -10.79
N GLU A 360 -2.11 -11.27 -11.89
CA GLU A 360 -0.78 -11.65 -12.33
C GLU A 360 0.32 -10.97 -11.53
N GLU A 361 0.11 -9.69 -11.16
CA GLU A 361 1.19 -8.85 -10.68
C GLU A 361 0.99 -8.23 -9.29
N ARG A 362 -0.26 -8.07 -8.82
CA ARG A 362 -0.59 -7.31 -7.60
C ARG A 362 -1.45 -8.09 -6.60
N SER A 363 -1.76 -9.34 -6.87
CA SER A 363 -2.45 -10.20 -5.91
C SER A 363 -1.50 -10.71 -4.82
N VAL A 364 -2.06 -11.12 -3.68
CA VAL A 364 -1.30 -11.81 -2.63
C VAL A 364 -0.63 -13.09 -3.17
N GLY A 365 -1.24 -13.77 -4.14
CA GLY A 365 -0.63 -14.91 -4.83
C GLY A 365 0.59 -14.52 -5.67
N ALA A 366 0.53 -13.39 -6.39
CA ALA A 366 1.67 -12.85 -7.13
C ALA A 366 2.80 -12.43 -6.20
N ALA A 367 2.47 -11.81 -5.06
CA ALA A 367 3.45 -11.47 -4.02
C ALA A 367 4.11 -12.74 -3.43
N ALA A 368 3.33 -13.78 -3.14
CA ALA A 368 3.84 -15.07 -2.66
C ALA A 368 4.86 -15.69 -3.63
N ARG A 369 4.55 -15.70 -4.94
CA ARG A 369 5.50 -16.20 -5.96
C ARG A 369 6.80 -15.38 -6.01
N ARG A 370 6.71 -14.04 -5.89
CA ARG A 370 7.91 -13.16 -5.86
C ARG A 370 8.73 -13.37 -4.60
N LEU A 371 8.08 -13.43 -3.45
CA LEU A 371 8.73 -13.72 -2.16
C LEU A 371 9.46 -15.06 -2.20
N ASN A 372 8.80 -16.11 -2.65
CA ASN A 372 9.42 -17.44 -2.73
C ASN A 372 10.68 -17.45 -3.60
N ARG A 373 10.64 -16.79 -4.78
CA ARG A 373 11.82 -16.67 -5.64
C ARG A 373 12.95 -15.89 -4.98
N ALA A 374 12.66 -14.76 -4.37
CA ALA A 374 13.66 -13.91 -3.72
C ALA A 374 14.29 -14.62 -2.50
N LEU A 375 13.49 -15.29 -1.68
CA LEU A 375 13.98 -16.04 -0.51
C LEU A 375 14.78 -17.30 -0.90
N ALA A 376 14.46 -17.93 -2.04
CA ALA A 376 15.26 -19.03 -2.56
C ALA A 376 16.68 -18.60 -2.95
N GLN A 377 16.85 -17.39 -3.49
CA GLN A 377 18.17 -16.83 -3.82
C GLN A 377 19.01 -16.61 -2.56
N VAL A 378 18.42 -16.04 -1.50
CA VAL A 378 19.08 -15.84 -0.21
C VAL A 378 19.58 -17.16 0.37
N ARG A 379 18.70 -18.18 0.38
CA ARG A 379 19.04 -19.52 0.88
C ARG A 379 20.19 -20.18 0.11
N ALA A 380 20.24 -19.98 -1.19
CA ALA A 380 21.31 -20.52 -2.02
C ALA A 380 22.66 -19.83 -1.73
N ALA A 381 22.66 -18.53 -1.45
CA ALA A 381 23.84 -17.77 -1.12
C ALA A 381 24.42 -18.14 0.27
N THR A 382 23.57 -18.41 1.26
CA THR A 382 23.98 -18.77 2.63
C THR A 382 24.56 -20.19 2.74
N ARG A 383 24.32 -21.06 1.73
CA ARG A 383 24.85 -22.44 1.71
C ARG A 383 26.21 -22.58 1.02
N ARG A 384 26.70 -21.51 0.42
CA ARG A 384 28.04 -21.42 -0.18
C ARG A 384 29.03 -20.80 0.79
#